data_7f754b045229b56dfdb8c57f939e7c33
#
_entry.id   7f754b045229b56dfdb8c57f939e7c33
#
_cell.length_a   1.000
_cell.length_b   1.000
_cell.length_c   1.000
_cell.angle_alpha   90.00
_cell.angle_beta   90.00
_cell.angle_gamma   90.00
#
_symmetry.space_group_name_H-M   'P 1'
#
loop_
_entity.id
_entity.type
_entity.pdbx_description
1 polymer ?
#
loop_
_entity_poly.entity_id
_entity_poly.type
_entity_poly.pdbx_seq_one_letter_code
_entity_poly.pdbx_strand_id
1 'polypeptide(L)'
;MNPLQSIEQWDEDVLDRYPEAGEPAKAKESFRNYDSPVRDTVREFYRLNHTYQSYDFVLQKEKDFLQFNRKELRVWEAMEFLNTLVDDSDPDTDLDQLQHLLQTAEAIRADGHPDWFVLTGFIHDMGKVLCLFGEPQWAVVGDTFPVGCKFSEKIVYPEFFKENPDAKDERYNSKFGIYQPGCGLKNVHLSWGHDEYLYQVMKGSLPEPALYMIRYHSFYSQHREHAYDHLMDDHDREMFKWVDKFNPYDLYSKSPKPPVLTELKPYYEDLISKYLPETIRL
;
A
#
# COMPACT_ATOMS: atom_id res chain seq x y z
N MET A 1 18.82 -14.26 14.45
CA MET A 1 18.10 -13.43 15.43
C MET A 1 16.66 -13.93 15.48
N ASN A 2 16.06 -14.02 16.67
CA ASN A 2 14.64 -14.35 16.75
C ASN A 2 13.83 -13.26 16.02
N PRO A 3 12.87 -13.63 15.15
CA PRO A 3 11.96 -12.64 14.60
C PRO A 3 11.24 -11.96 15.77
N LEU A 4 11.10 -10.63 15.70
CA LEU A 4 10.45 -9.87 16.74
C LEU A 4 9.05 -10.44 17.01
N GLN A 5 8.71 -10.57 18.28
CA GLN A 5 7.50 -11.29 18.70
C GLN A 5 6.24 -10.41 18.61
N SER A 6 6.40 -9.09 18.48
CA SER A 6 5.31 -8.13 18.32
C SER A 6 5.69 -6.98 17.40
N ILE A 7 4.69 -6.34 16.81
CA ILE A 7 4.87 -5.16 15.97
C ILE A 7 5.43 -3.97 16.78
N GLU A 8 5.06 -3.88 18.07
CA GLU A 8 5.57 -2.84 18.97
C GLU A 8 7.07 -2.94 19.20
N GLN A 9 7.59 -4.15 19.42
CA GLN A 9 9.04 -4.39 19.53
C GLN A 9 9.76 -4.06 18.23
N TRP A 10 9.13 -4.35 17.09
CA TRP A 10 9.67 -4.00 15.79
C TRP A 10 9.75 -2.48 15.59
N ASP A 11 8.71 -1.74 15.93
CA ASP A 11 8.68 -0.29 15.82
C ASP A 11 9.78 0.37 16.69
N GLU A 12 9.98 -0.12 17.94
CA GLU A 12 11.05 0.35 18.82
C GLU A 12 12.43 0.07 18.23
N ASP A 13 12.66 -1.14 17.72
CA ASP A 13 13.93 -1.53 17.09
C ASP A 13 14.23 -0.72 15.81
N VAL A 14 13.20 -0.37 15.03
CA VAL A 14 13.35 0.45 13.82
C VAL A 14 13.74 1.89 14.19
N LEU A 15 13.07 2.48 15.17
CA LEU A 15 13.37 3.84 15.64
C LEU A 15 14.79 3.92 16.25
N ASP A 16 15.23 2.87 16.97
CA ASP A 16 16.61 2.79 17.50
C ASP A 16 17.66 2.65 16.39
N ARG A 17 17.36 1.90 15.34
CA ARG A 17 18.29 1.68 14.21
C ARG A 17 18.35 2.85 13.24
N TYR A 18 17.26 3.57 13.07
CA TYR A 18 17.11 4.66 12.10
C TYR A 18 16.61 5.95 12.77
N PRO A 19 17.34 6.52 13.77
CA PRO A 19 16.96 7.78 14.36
C PRO A 19 17.03 8.89 13.32
N GLU A 20 16.05 9.78 13.30
CA GLU A 20 16.08 10.95 12.42
C GLU A 20 17.29 11.83 12.75
N ALA A 21 18.10 12.18 11.74
CA ALA A 21 19.29 12.99 11.91
C ALA A 21 18.90 14.42 12.32
N GLY A 22 19.09 14.75 13.59
CA GLY A 22 19.06 16.14 14.09
C GLY A 22 17.76 16.63 14.70
N GLU A 23 16.71 15.81 14.77
CA GLU A 23 15.51 16.12 15.56
C GLU A 23 15.31 15.10 16.69
N PRO A 24 14.66 15.48 17.82
CA PRO A 24 14.25 14.48 18.80
C PRO A 24 13.36 13.46 18.11
N ALA A 25 13.63 12.16 18.37
CA ALA A 25 12.87 11.06 17.79
C ALA A 25 11.37 11.40 17.79
N LYS A 26 10.74 11.46 16.61
CA LYS A 26 9.30 11.68 16.51
C LYS A 26 8.63 10.57 17.31
N ALA A 27 7.72 10.94 18.20
CA ALA A 27 6.94 9.96 18.92
C ALA A 27 6.23 9.07 17.90
N LYS A 28 6.08 7.77 18.21
CA LYS A 28 5.39 6.76 17.39
C LYS A 28 4.03 7.24 16.85
N GLU A 29 3.34 8.07 17.63
CA GLU A 29 2.06 8.71 17.34
C GLU A 29 2.14 9.83 16.29
N SER A 30 3.33 10.27 15.90
CA SER A 30 3.52 11.36 14.92
C SER A 30 3.74 10.87 13.48
N PHE A 31 3.93 9.58 13.28
CA PHE A 31 3.97 8.99 11.94
C PHE A 31 2.55 8.86 11.39
N ARG A 32 2.31 9.44 10.20
CA ARG A 32 0.97 9.58 9.60
C ARG A 32 -0.06 10.20 10.55
N ASN A 33 0.39 11.19 11.35
CA ASN A 33 -0.50 11.97 12.21
C ASN A 33 -1.26 12.98 11.36
N TYR A 34 -2.52 12.68 11.07
CA TYR A 34 -3.43 13.53 10.33
C TYR A 34 -4.09 14.62 11.20
N ASP A 35 -3.81 14.67 12.51
CA ASP A 35 -4.37 15.66 13.47
C ASP A 35 -3.51 16.95 13.58
N SER A 36 -2.26 16.94 13.10
CA SER A 36 -1.47 18.19 12.98
C SER A 36 -2.02 19.00 11.80
N PRO A 37 -1.70 20.31 11.65
CA PRO A 37 -2.13 21.10 10.49
C PRO A 37 -1.46 20.56 9.22
N VAL A 38 -1.88 19.36 8.85
CA VAL A 38 -1.61 18.72 7.59
C VAL A 38 -2.17 19.61 6.50
N ARG A 39 -1.39 19.81 5.47
CA ARG A 39 -1.70 20.62 4.30
C ARG A 39 -3.17 20.41 3.91
N ASP A 40 -3.90 21.49 3.68
CA ASP A 40 -5.28 21.45 3.20
C ASP A 40 -5.46 20.50 2.00
N THR A 41 -4.39 20.27 1.25
CA THR A 41 -4.29 19.31 0.14
C THR A 41 -4.54 17.86 0.55
N VAL A 42 -3.96 17.37 1.66
CA VAL A 42 -4.16 15.98 2.12
C VAL A 42 -5.61 15.75 2.56
N ARG A 43 -6.19 16.73 3.26
CA ARG A 43 -7.60 16.65 3.67
C ARG A 43 -8.54 16.66 2.47
N GLU A 44 -8.28 17.50 1.48
CA GLU A 44 -9.07 17.55 0.24
C GLU A 44 -8.90 16.27 -0.58
N PHE A 45 -7.70 15.70 -0.62
CA PHE A 45 -7.43 14.41 -1.22
C PHE A 45 -8.35 13.32 -0.63
N TYR A 46 -8.35 13.15 0.71
CA TYR A 46 -9.20 12.14 1.36
C TYR A 46 -10.69 12.45 1.23
N ARG A 47 -11.08 13.73 1.17
CA ARG A 47 -12.47 14.10 0.88
C ARG A 47 -12.92 13.57 -0.48
N LEU A 48 -12.10 13.73 -1.51
CA LEU A 48 -12.40 13.22 -2.85
C LEU A 48 -12.39 11.69 -2.87
N ASN A 49 -11.36 11.07 -2.30
CA ASN A 49 -11.23 9.63 -2.21
C ASN A 49 -12.49 9.01 -1.57
N HIS A 50 -12.85 9.42 -0.35
CA HIS A 50 -13.98 8.85 0.37
C HIS A 50 -15.34 9.18 -0.24
N THR A 51 -15.48 10.32 -0.91
CA THR A 51 -16.73 10.69 -1.60
C THR A 51 -16.97 9.83 -2.83
N TYR A 52 -15.92 9.51 -3.61
CA TYR A 52 -16.09 8.92 -4.94
C TYR A 52 -15.72 7.44 -5.03
N GLN A 53 -14.98 6.88 -4.09
CA GLN A 53 -14.66 5.45 -4.03
C GLN A 53 -15.91 4.65 -3.62
N SER A 54 -16.84 4.45 -4.53
CA SER A 54 -18.03 3.62 -4.37
C SER A 54 -17.83 2.23 -5.00
N TYR A 55 -18.69 1.28 -4.66
CA TYR A 55 -18.67 -0.07 -5.23
C TYR A 55 -18.77 -0.03 -6.77
N ASP A 56 -19.69 0.76 -7.32
CA ASP A 56 -19.85 0.91 -8.76
C ASP A 56 -18.62 1.56 -9.43
N PHE A 57 -18.00 2.52 -8.76
CA PHE A 57 -16.76 3.14 -9.23
C PHE A 57 -15.63 2.10 -9.32
N VAL A 58 -15.45 1.29 -8.27
CA VAL A 58 -14.43 0.24 -8.25
C VAL A 58 -14.63 -0.75 -9.39
N LEU A 59 -15.84 -1.27 -9.58
CA LEU A 59 -16.15 -2.19 -10.68
C LEU A 59 -15.87 -1.58 -12.07
N GLN A 60 -16.15 -0.29 -12.23
CA GLN A 60 -15.84 0.40 -13.48
C GLN A 60 -14.32 0.49 -13.70
N LYS A 61 -13.54 0.82 -12.66
CA LYS A 61 -12.08 0.91 -12.76
C LYS A 61 -11.43 -0.45 -13.01
N GLU A 62 -11.87 -1.51 -12.35
CA GLU A 62 -11.44 -2.88 -12.64
C GLU A 62 -11.65 -3.21 -14.13
N LYS A 63 -12.81 -2.89 -14.68
CA LYS A 63 -13.11 -3.11 -16.10
C LYS A 63 -12.20 -2.31 -17.03
N ASP A 64 -11.88 -1.06 -16.67
CA ASP A 64 -11.12 -0.13 -17.52
C ASP A 64 -9.62 -0.43 -17.53
N PHE A 65 -9.07 -0.96 -16.42
CA PHE A 65 -7.63 -1.09 -16.23
C PHE A 65 -7.13 -2.54 -16.18
N LEU A 66 -7.92 -3.53 -15.78
CA LEU A 66 -7.47 -4.92 -15.70
C LEU A 66 -7.42 -5.64 -17.07
N GLN A 67 -7.49 -4.88 -18.17
CA GLN A 67 -7.17 -5.38 -19.52
C GLN A 67 -5.66 -5.39 -19.80
N PHE A 68 -4.85 -4.67 -18.99
CA PHE A 68 -3.39 -4.57 -19.11
C PHE A 68 -2.92 -4.26 -20.53
N ASN A 69 -3.54 -3.30 -21.16
CA ASN A 69 -3.31 -2.96 -22.59
C ASN A 69 -2.84 -1.53 -22.83
N ARG A 70 -2.46 -0.80 -21.76
CA ARG A 70 -2.06 0.61 -21.87
C ARG A 70 -0.59 0.76 -22.19
N LYS A 71 0.26 -0.08 -21.58
CA LYS A 71 1.69 0.01 -21.79
C LYS A 71 2.36 -1.35 -21.52
N GLU A 72 3.46 -1.62 -22.22
CA GLU A 72 4.36 -2.72 -21.92
C GLU A 72 5.74 -2.13 -21.63
N LEU A 73 6.29 -2.39 -20.44
CA LEU A 73 7.53 -1.82 -19.96
C LEU A 73 8.37 -2.88 -19.26
N ARG A 74 9.69 -2.67 -19.25
CA ARG A 74 10.54 -3.33 -18.28
C ARG A 74 10.20 -2.81 -16.88
N VAL A 75 10.34 -3.66 -15.88
CA VAL A 75 10.04 -3.26 -14.48
C VAL A 75 10.85 -2.03 -14.07
N TRP A 76 12.14 -2.00 -14.44
CA TRP A 76 12.99 -0.85 -14.14
C TRP A 76 12.50 0.45 -14.79
N GLU A 77 12.07 0.39 -16.03
CA GLU A 77 11.49 1.55 -16.75
C GLU A 77 10.19 2.02 -16.09
N ALA A 78 9.39 1.10 -15.58
CA ALA A 78 8.18 1.44 -14.82
C ALA A 78 8.54 2.15 -13.49
N MET A 79 9.61 1.74 -12.81
CA MET A 79 10.10 2.39 -11.61
C MET A 79 10.66 3.79 -11.87
N GLU A 80 11.45 3.98 -12.94
CA GLU A 80 11.93 5.30 -13.37
C GLU A 80 10.76 6.22 -13.75
N PHE A 81 9.73 5.66 -14.40
CA PHE A 81 8.53 6.40 -14.74
C PHE A 81 7.76 6.82 -13.48
N LEU A 82 7.58 5.91 -12.52
CA LEU A 82 6.96 6.20 -11.24
C LEU A 82 7.66 7.35 -10.51
N ASN A 83 8.97 7.46 -10.61
CA ASN A 83 9.75 8.49 -9.92
C ASN A 83 9.42 9.93 -10.37
N THR A 84 8.62 10.10 -11.40
CA THR A 84 8.10 11.42 -11.83
C THR A 84 6.85 11.85 -11.04
N LEU A 85 6.28 10.96 -10.20
CA LEU A 85 5.08 11.21 -9.42
C LEU A 85 5.43 11.81 -8.04
N VAL A 86 4.68 12.84 -7.64
CA VAL A 86 4.64 13.35 -6.26
C VAL A 86 3.33 12.86 -5.64
N ASP A 87 3.40 12.12 -4.53
CA ASP A 87 2.24 11.53 -3.85
C ASP A 87 1.56 12.56 -2.93
N ASP A 88 0.34 12.97 -3.28
CA ASP A 88 -0.44 13.97 -2.52
C ASP A 88 -1.05 13.40 -1.23
N SER A 89 -1.07 12.08 -1.05
CA SER A 89 -1.61 11.43 0.13
C SER A 89 -0.59 11.31 1.27
N ASP A 90 0.71 11.35 0.94
CA ASP A 90 1.77 11.22 1.93
C ASP A 90 2.08 12.59 2.56
N PRO A 91 1.91 12.75 3.88
CA PRO A 91 2.30 13.97 4.59
C PRO A 91 3.83 14.18 4.62
N ASP A 92 4.63 13.14 4.37
CA ASP A 92 6.10 13.11 4.43
C ASP A 92 6.71 13.21 3.00
N THR A 93 6.54 14.33 2.32
CA THR A 93 6.88 14.54 0.89
C THR A 93 8.36 14.76 0.56
N ASP A 94 9.30 14.52 1.46
CA ASP A 94 10.72 14.88 1.27
C ASP A 94 11.53 13.83 0.48
N LEU A 95 10.96 12.65 0.19
CA LEU A 95 11.61 11.60 -0.57
C LEU A 95 10.94 11.40 -1.93
N ASP A 96 11.75 11.15 -2.97
CA ASP A 96 11.19 10.67 -4.25
C ASP A 96 10.73 9.21 -4.13
N GLN A 97 9.81 8.79 -5.01
CA GLN A 97 9.18 7.46 -4.94
C GLN A 97 10.22 6.33 -5.00
N LEU A 98 11.21 6.45 -5.88
CA LEU A 98 12.24 5.42 -6.04
C LEU A 98 13.16 5.33 -4.82
N GLN A 99 13.44 6.46 -4.18
CA GLN A 99 14.26 6.49 -2.97
C GLN A 99 13.53 5.83 -1.80
N HIS A 100 12.23 6.07 -1.63
CA HIS A 100 11.40 5.38 -0.65
C HIS A 100 11.43 3.86 -0.86
N LEU A 101 11.19 3.41 -2.08
CA LEU A 101 11.18 1.98 -2.43
C LEU A 101 12.54 1.30 -2.18
N LEU A 102 13.64 1.99 -2.51
CA LEU A 102 14.99 1.51 -2.22
C LEU A 102 15.26 1.41 -0.72
N GLN A 103 14.86 2.42 0.06
CA GLN A 103 15.06 2.39 1.51
C GLN A 103 14.28 1.24 2.16
N THR A 104 13.03 1.05 1.77
CA THR A 104 12.19 -0.07 2.21
C THR A 104 12.85 -1.41 1.89
N ALA A 105 13.28 -1.60 0.65
CA ALA A 105 13.89 -2.85 0.21
C ALA A 105 15.26 -3.12 0.87
N GLU A 106 16.09 -2.09 1.06
CA GLU A 106 17.40 -2.24 1.72
C GLU A 106 17.26 -2.53 3.22
N ALA A 107 16.24 -1.97 3.90
CA ALA A 107 15.94 -2.32 5.29
C ALA A 107 15.54 -3.80 5.40
N ILE A 108 14.66 -4.28 4.52
CA ILE A 108 14.27 -5.70 4.43
C ILE A 108 15.49 -6.58 4.16
N ARG A 109 16.37 -6.18 3.24
CA ARG A 109 17.59 -6.92 2.90
C ARG A 109 18.57 -6.98 4.05
N ALA A 110 18.76 -5.88 4.76
CA ALA A 110 19.65 -5.79 5.92
C ALA A 110 19.23 -6.73 7.05
N ASP A 111 17.92 -6.97 7.22
CA ASP A 111 17.38 -7.91 8.19
C ASP A 111 17.43 -9.38 7.73
N GLY A 112 17.98 -9.65 6.54
CA GLY A 112 18.23 -11.00 6.04
C GLY A 112 16.96 -11.73 5.57
N HIS A 113 15.93 -11.01 5.16
CA HIS A 113 14.74 -11.58 4.57
C HIS A 113 15.00 -12.17 3.18
N PRO A 114 14.15 -13.10 2.70
CA PRO A 114 14.34 -13.74 1.41
C PRO A 114 14.19 -12.75 0.25
N ASP A 115 14.86 -13.04 -0.86
CA ASP A 115 14.91 -12.21 -2.06
C ASP A 115 13.54 -11.74 -2.56
N TRP A 116 12.52 -12.61 -2.54
CA TRP A 116 11.17 -12.24 -2.97
C TRP A 116 10.56 -11.15 -2.06
N PHE A 117 10.89 -11.15 -0.76
CA PHE A 117 10.43 -10.12 0.17
C PHE A 117 11.15 -8.79 -0.09
N VAL A 118 12.47 -8.82 -0.34
CA VAL A 118 13.25 -7.64 -0.76
C VAL A 118 12.67 -7.05 -2.04
N LEU A 119 12.39 -7.91 -3.04
CA LEU A 119 11.76 -7.46 -4.29
C LEU A 119 10.39 -6.85 -4.04
N THR A 120 9.58 -7.42 -3.17
CA THR A 120 8.27 -6.86 -2.82
C THR A 120 8.43 -5.45 -2.25
N GLY A 121 9.36 -5.23 -1.34
CA GLY A 121 9.66 -3.88 -0.82
C GLY A 121 10.07 -2.90 -1.91
N PHE A 122 10.81 -3.36 -2.92
CA PHE A 122 11.25 -2.51 -4.03
C PHE A 122 10.13 -2.12 -5.00
N ILE A 123 9.08 -2.94 -5.15
CA ILE A 123 8.06 -2.71 -6.18
C ILE A 123 6.66 -2.40 -5.63
N HIS A 124 6.42 -2.49 -4.31
CA HIS A 124 5.07 -2.50 -3.73
C HIS A 124 4.18 -1.33 -4.17
N ASP A 125 4.78 -0.17 -4.42
CA ASP A 125 4.11 1.06 -4.85
C ASP A 125 4.08 1.25 -6.38
N MET A 126 4.60 0.31 -7.16
CA MET A 126 4.68 0.48 -8.62
C MET A 126 3.29 0.67 -9.27
N GLY A 127 2.23 0.21 -8.62
CA GLY A 127 0.85 0.45 -9.07
C GLY A 127 0.45 1.91 -9.16
N LYS A 128 1.17 2.83 -8.49
CA LYS A 128 0.98 4.28 -8.59
C LYS A 128 1.19 4.82 -10.02
N VAL A 129 1.74 4.03 -10.94
CA VAL A 129 1.80 4.35 -12.37
C VAL A 129 0.41 4.63 -12.98
N LEU A 130 -0.68 4.21 -12.36
CA LEU A 130 -2.04 4.57 -12.77
C LEU A 130 -2.23 6.09 -12.89
N CYS A 131 -1.59 6.89 -12.04
CA CYS A 131 -1.62 8.35 -12.12
C CYS A 131 -1.04 8.84 -13.46
N LEU A 132 -0.05 8.14 -13.99
CA LEU A 132 0.60 8.46 -15.25
C LEU A 132 -0.22 7.98 -16.46
N PHE A 133 -1.25 7.18 -16.23
CA PHE A 133 -2.27 6.82 -17.22
C PHE A 133 -3.49 7.73 -17.18
N GLY A 134 -3.42 8.83 -16.40
CA GLY A 134 -4.44 9.86 -16.33
C GLY A 134 -5.46 9.69 -15.20
N GLU A 135 -5.24 8.72 -14.29
CA GLU A 135 -6.07 8.62 -13.09
C GLU A 135 -5.70 9.72 -12.09
N PRO A 136 -6.70 10.35 -11.45
CA PRO A 136 -6.43 11.32 -10.41
C PRO A 136 -5.84 10.61 -9.18
N GLN A 137 -4.95 11.27 -8.47
CA GLN A 137 -4.26 10.68 -7.31
C GLN A 137 -5.22 10.13 -6.26
N TRP A 138 -6.32 10.83 -5.95
CA TRP A 138 -7.32 10.36 -4.99
C TRP A 138 -7.95 9.00 -5.34
N ALA A 139 -7.87 8.57 -6.61
CA ALA A 139 -8.35 7.28 -7.07
C ALA A 139 -7.25 6.20 -7.10
N VAL A 140 -6.01 6.55 -6.76
CA VAL A 140 -4.85 5.65 -6.94
C VAL A 140 -4.07 5.42 -5.66
N VAL A 141 -3.79 6.49 -4.89
CA VAL A 141 -2.95 6.43 -3.69
C VAL A 141 -3.78 6.60 -2.41
N GLY A 142 -3.15 6.51 -1.25
CA GLY A 142 -3.79 6.64 0.06
C GLY A 142 -4.31 5.31 0.62
N ASP A 143 -5.02 5.39 1.75
CA ASP A 143 -5.56 4.24 2.46
C ASP A 143 -6.57 3.46 1.61
N THR A 144 -6.51 2.13 1.67
CA THR A 144 -7.50 1.26 1.05
C THR A 144 -8.51 0.75 2.07
N PHE A 145 -9.71 0.44 1.61
CA PHE A 145 -10.82 -0.04 2.43
C PHE A 145 -11.82 -0.85 1.59
N PRO A 146 -12.60 -1.77 2.20
CA PRO A 146 -13.65 -2.49 1.50
C PRO A 146 -14.77 -1.57 1.02
N VAL A 147 -15.23 -1.78 -0.22
CA VAL A 147 -16.48 -1.23 -0.76
C VAL A 147 -17.56 -2.31 -0.79
N GLY A 148 -18.83 -1.95 -0.94
CA GLY A 148 -19.94 -2.91 -0.92
C GLY A 148 -20.35 -3.37 0.49
N CYS A 149 -19.77 -2.80 1.55
CA CYS A 149 -20.20 -2.94 2.93
C CYS A 149 -20.00 -1.62 3.68
N LYS A 150 -20.47 -1.54 4.93
CA LYS A 150 -20.38 -0.32 5.73
C LYS A 150 -18.91 0.09 5.94
N PHE A 151 -18.60 1.34 5.63
CA PHE A 151 -17.31 1.94 5.92
C PHE A 151 -17.07 2.02 7.43
N SER A 152 -15.86 1.68 7.86
CA SER A 152 -15.47 1.73 9.27
C SER A 152 -15.10 3.14 9.72
N GLU A 153 -15.49 3.49 10.95
CA GLU A 153 -15.05 4.72 11.63
C GLU A 153 -13.54 4.71 11.97
N LYS A 154 -12.85 3.59 11.71
CA LYS A 154 -11.39 3.44 11.89
C LYS A 154 -10.58 3.85 10.67
N ILE A 155 -11.23 4.15 9.55
CA ILE A 155 -10.57 4.72 8.37
C ILE A 155 -10.26 6.19 8.66
N VAL A 156 -9.14 6.68 8.18
CA VAL A 156 -8.76 8.10 8.32
C VAL A 156 -9.85 9.02 7.73
N TYR A 157 -10.18 10.15 8.38
CA TYR A 157 -11.25 11.08 7.97
C TYR A 157 -12.60 10.41 7.66
N PRO A 158 -13.15 9.56 8.54
CA PRO A 158 -14.36 8.79 8.26
C PRO A 158 -15.59 9.66 8.00
N GLU A 159 -15.59 10.91 8.46
CA GLU A 159 -16.68 11.86 8.26
C GLU A 159 -16.98 12.16 6.79
N PHE A 160 -16.02 11.96 5.87
CA PHE A 160 -16.21 12.20 4.45
C PHE A 160 -17.06 11.13 3.76
N PHE A 161 -17.16 9.94 4.32
CA PHE A 161 -18.02 8.88 3.76
C PHE A 161 -19.50 9.22 3.76
N LYS A 162 -19.95 10.19 4.55
CA LYS A 162 -21.34 10.65 4.52
C LYS A 162 -21.79 11.12 3.14
N GLU A 163 -20.86 11.56 2.30
CA GLU A 163 -21.13 12.01 0.93
C GLU A 163 -21.03 10.87 -0.10
N ASN A 164 -20.48 9.72 0.30
CA ASN A 164 -20.39 8.56 -0.57
C ASN A 164 -21.78 7.97 -0.86
N PRO A 165 -22.13 7.64 -2.11
CA PRO A 165 -23.42 7.04 -2.44
C PRO A 165 -23.69 5.72 -1.72
N ASP A 166 -22.66 4.89 -1.48
CA ASP A 166 -22.79 3.59 -0.82
C ASP A 166 -23.19 3.73 0.65
N ALA A 167 -22.80 4.81 1.33
CA ALA A 167 -23.21 5.08 2.70
C ALA A 167 -24.72 5.36 2.84
N LYS A 168 -25.40 5.67 1.73
CA LYS A 168 -26.85 5.93 1.67
C LYS A 168 -27.64 4.76 1.06
N ASP A 169 -26.97 3.74 0.55
CA ASP A 169 -27.59 2.56 -0.06
C ASP A 169 -27.72 1.43 0.95
N GLU A 170 -28.96 0.96 1.19
CA GLU A 170 -29.25 -0.11 2.15
C GLU A 170 -28.54 -1.43 1.83
N ARG A 171 -28.18 -1.68 0.55
CA ARG A 171 -27.43 -2.87 0.12
C ARG A 171 -26.04 -2.90 0.72
N TYR A 172 -25.41 -1.73 0.89
CA TYR A 172 -24.01 -1.60 1.30
C TYR A 172 -23.87 -1.10 2.74
N ASN A 173 -24.81 -0.30 3.25
CA ASN A 173 -24.72 0.31 4.58
C ASN A 173 -25.10 -0.64 5.72
N SER A 174 -24.52 -1.85 5.70
CA SER A 174 -24.59 -2.81 6.81
C SER A 174 -23.23 -3.46 7.05
N LYS A 175 -23.01 -4.07 8.21
CA LYS A 175 -21.72 -4.64 8.61
C LYS A 175 -21.09 -5.51 7.52
N PHE A 176 -21.89 -6.32 6.86
CA PHE A 176 -21.43 -7.25 5.82
C PHE A 176 -21.76 -6.77 4.40
N GLY A 177 -22.73 -5.85 4.25
CA GLY A 177 -23.18 -5.40 2.94
C GLY A 177 -23.61 -6.55 2.05
N ILE A 178 -22.90 -6.70 0.92
CA ILE A 178 -23.13 -7.80 -0.05
C ILE A 178 -22.32 -9.07 0.28
N TYR A 179 -21.47 -9.04 1.32
CA TYR A 179 -20.58 -10.14 1.68
C TYR A 179 -21.18 -11.04 2.76
N GLN A 180 -20.57 -12.22 2.92
CA GLN A 180 -20.90 -13.14 4.01
C GLN A 180 -19.82 -13.07 5.11
N PRO A 181 -20.16 -13.36 6.38
CA PRO A 181 -19.17 -13.51 7.44
C PRO A 181 -18.05 -14.49 7.06
N GLY A 182 -16.78 -14.07 7.20
CA GLY A 182 -15.64 -14.92 6.92
C GLY A 182 -15.53 -15.35 5.44
N CYS A 183 -16.03 -14.55 4.51
CA CYS A 183 -16.01 -14.89 3.09
C CYS A 183 -14.59 -14.97 2.49
N GLY A 184 -13.59 -14.42 3.19
CA GLY A 184 -12.23 -14.27 2.71
C GLY A 184 -12.05 -12.99 1.88
N LEU A 185 -10.95 -12.27 2.13
CA LEU A 185 -10.66 -10.98 1.48
C LEU A 185 -10.46 -11.08 -0.02
N LYS A 186 -10.14 -12.26 -0.54
CA LYS A 186 -10.10 -12.52 -2.00
C LYS A 186 -11.45 -12.31 -2.70
N ASN A 187 -12.55 -12.36 -1.94
CA ASN A 187 -13.93 -12.18 -2.43
C ASN A 187 -14.47 -10.78 -2.10
N VAL A 188 -13.62 -9.89 -1.56
CA VAL A 188 -13.98 -8.54 -1.17
C VAL A 188 -13.34 -7.55 -2.14
N HIS A 189 -14.14 -6.62 -2.67
CA HIS A 189 -13.64 -5.50 -3.43
C HIS A 189 -13.14 -4.42 -2.47
N LEU A 190 -11.89 -4.02 -2.66
CA LEU A 190 -11.32 -2.86 -1.97
C LEU A 190 -11.56 -1.60 -2.80
N SER A 191 -11.42 -0.43 -2.18
CA SER A 191 -11.33 0.83 -2.92
C SER A 191 -10.30 0.69 -4.03
N TRP A 192 -10.58 1.24 -5.21
CA TRP A 192 -9.65 1.18 -6.32
C TRP A 192 -8.36 1.92 -5.98
N GLY A 193 -7.24 1.35 -6.37
CA GLY A 193 -5.95 1.96 -6.11
C GLY A 193 -4.77 1.14 -6.64
N HIS A 194 -3.58 1.64 -6.32
CA HIS A 194 -2.30 1.05 -6.71
C HIS A 194 -2.13 -0.37 -6.18
N ASP A 195 -2.64 -0.67 -4.99
CA ASP A 195 -2.55 -1.96 -4.32
C ASP A 195 -3.21 -3.07 -5.13
N GLU A 196 -4.50 -2.91 -5.42
CA GLU A 196 -5.28 -3.87 -6.19
C GLU A 196 -4.73 -4.00 -7.62
N TYR A 197 -4.41 -2.87 -8.25
CA TYR A 197 -3.89 -2.87 -9.61
C TYR A 197 -2.57 -3.64 -9.70
N LEU A 198 -1.60 -3.32 -8.83
CA LEU A 198 -0.30 -4.01 -8.84
C LEU A 198 -0.43 -5.48 -8.47
N TYR A 199 -1.29 -5.82 -7.52
CA TYR A 199 -1.60 -7.22 -7.20
C TYR A 199 -2.03 -7.99 -8.45
N GLN A 200 -2.93 -7.43 -9.25
CA GLN A 200 -3.42 -8.08 -10.46
C GLN A 200 -2.32 -8.18 -11.55
N VAL A 201 -1.45 -7.18 -11.67
CA VAL A 201 -0.29 -7.20 -12.58
C VAL A 201 0.71 -8.30 -12.19
N MET A 202 0.97 -8.45 -10.88
CA MET A 202 1.98 -9.38 -10.35
C MET A 202 1.48 -10.81 -10.13
N LYS A 203 0.18 -11.02 -10.28
CA LYS A 203 -0.46 -12.32 -10.07
C LYS A 203 0.13 -13.39 -10.99
N GLY A 204 0.61 -14.47 -10.39
CA GLY A 204 1.28 -15.56 -11.11
C GLY A 204 2.80 -15.42 -11.24
N SER A 205 3.39 -14.28 -10.88
CA SER A 205 4.84 -14.07 -10.90
C SER A 205 5.47 -14.14 -9.50
N LEU A 206 4.77 -13.69 -8.48
CA LEU A 206 5.26 -13.63 -7.11
C LEU A 206 4.59 -14.67 -6.20
N PRO A 207 5.25 -15.08 -5.11
CA PRO A 207 4.64 -15.95 -4.11
C PRO A 207 3.47 -15.26 -3.40
N GLU A 208 2.52 -16.04 -2.91
CA GLU A 208 1.29 -15.54 -2.30
C GLU A 208 1.51 -14.54 -1.15
N PRO A 209 2.46 -14.73 -0.21
CA PRO A 209 2.75 -13.72 0.81
C PRO A 209 3.13 -12.35 0.22
N ALA A 210 3.90 -12.32 -0.86
CA ALA A 210 4.26 -11.09 -1.55
C ALA A 210 3.02 -10.39 -2.17
N LEU A 211 2.12 -11.18 -2.75
CA LEU A 211 0.87 -10.68 -3.31
C LEU A 211 -0.05 -10.11 -2.23
N TYR A 212 -0.08 -10.72 -1.04
CA TYR A 212 -0.82 -10.17 0.12
C TYR A 212 -0.21 -8.86 0.59
N MET A 213 1.10 -8.75 0.70
CA MET A 213 1.77 -7.50 1.06
C MET A 213 1.43 -6.39 0.06
N ILE A 214 1.55 -6.66 -1.25
CA ILE A 214 1.22 -5.69 -2.31
C ILE A 214 -0.25 -5.25 -2.20
N ARG A 215 -1.18 -6.20 -2.04
CA ARG A 215 -2.63 -5.91 -2.08
C ARG A 215 -3.15 -5.18 -0.85
N TYR A 216 -2.51 -5.37 0.31
CA TYR A 216 -3.08 -4.96 1.59
C TYR A 216 -2.18 -4.03 2.42
N HIS A 217 -1.02 -3.57 1.90
CA HIS A 217 -0.13 -2.71 2.69
C HIS A 217 -0.78 -1.38 3.07
N SER A 218 -1.64 -0.82 2.25
CA SER A 218 -2.39 0.41 2.55
C SER A 218 -3.73 0.16 3.25
N PHE A 219 -4.06 -1.09 3.62
CA PHE A 219 -5.30 -1.42 4.32
C PHE A 219 -5.16 -1.22 5.84
N TYR A 220 -4.79 0.00 6.25
CA TYR A 220 -4.47 0.36 7.64
C TYR A 220 -5.60 0.11 8.62
N SER A 221 -6.85 0.34 8.22
CA SER A 221 -8.01 0.06 9.06
C SER A 221 -8.19 -1.44 9.38
N GLN A 222 -7.56 -2.35 8.61
CA GLN A 222 -7.53 -3.78 8.94
C GLN A 222 -6.28 -4.15 9.74
N HIS A 223 -5.07 -3.96 9.20
CA HIS A 223 -3.86 -4.50 9.84
C HIS A 223 -3.48 -3.75 11.13
N ARG A 224 -3.97 -2.53 11.35
CA ARG A 224 -3.76 -1.78 12.61
C ARG A 224 -4.96 -1.83 13.55
N GLU A 225 -6.17 -1.75 13.00
CA GLU A 225 -7.39 -1.50 13.78
C GLU A 225 -8.35 -2.69 13.79
N HIS A 226 -8.03 -3.78 13.03
CA HIS A 226 -8.86 -5.00 12.95
C HIS A 226 -10.33 -4.74 12.59
N ALA A 227 -10.57 -3.68 11.80
CA ALA A 227 -11.92 -3.18 11.54
C ALA A 227 -12.77 -4.14 10.72
N TYR A 228 -12.13 -5.01 9.94
CA TYR A 228 -12.78 -5.91 8.99
C TYR A 228 -12.48 -7.40 9.21
N ASP A 229 -12.04 -7.78 10.42
CA ASP A 229 -11.83 -9.18 10.84
C ASP A 229 -12.99 -10.10 10.52
N HIS A 230 -14.19 -9.54 10.51
CA HIS A 230 -15.44 -10.26 10.24
C HIS A 230 -15.59 -10.73 8.78
N LEU A 231 -14.79 -10.19 7.84
CA LEU A 231 -14.75 -10.61 6.45
C LEU A 231 -13.64 -11.64 6.19
N MET A 232 -12.60 -11.68 7.05
CA MET A 232 -11.44 -12.56 6.89
C MET A 232 -11.78 -14.03 7.14
N ASP A 233 -11.23 -14.90 6.32
CA ASP A 233 -11.16 -16.33 6.57
C ASP A 233 -9.86 -16.72 7.33
N ASP A 234 -9.67 -18.01 7.62
CA ASP A 234 -8.48 -18.48 8.33
C ASP A 234 -7.20 -18.34 7.49
N HIS A 235 -7.33 -18.43 6.16
CA HIS A 235 -6.21 -18.22 5.26
C HIS A 235 -5.73 -16.76 5.27
N ASP A 236 -6.66 -15.81 5.24
CA ASP A 236 -6.32 -14.39 5.37
C ASP A 236 -5.56 -14.11 6.66
N ARG A 237 -6.02 -14.68 7.81
CA ARG A 237 -5.35 -14.50 9.11
C ARG A 237 -3.91 -15.00 9.10
N GLU A 238 -3.64 -16.08 8.39
CA GLU A 238 -2.28 -16.59 8.24
C GLU A 238 -1.44 -15.68 7.34
N MET A 239 -2.00 -15.22 6.22
CA MET A 239 -1.28 -14.38 5.26
C MET A 239 -1.06 -12.95 5.78
N PHE A 240 -1.97 -12.40 6.57
CA PHE A 240 -1.83 -11.05 7.16
C PHE A 240 -0.61 -10.90 8.06
N LYS A 241 -0.09 -11.99 8.64
CA LYS A 241 1.19 -11.98 9.36
C LYS A 241 2.34 -11.45 8.51
N TRP A 242 2.26 -11.60 7.18
CA TRP A 242 3.25 -11.05 6.25
C TRP A 242 3.01 -9.57 5.98
N VAL A 243 1.75 -9.14 5.92
CA VAL A 243 1.39 -7.71 5.82
C VAL A 243 1.86 -6.96 7.06
N ASP A 244 1.57 -7.49 8.25
CA ASP A 244 2.00 -6.94 9.54
C ASP A 244 3.52 -6.86 9.65
N LYS A 245 4.23 -7.87 9.11
CA LYS A 245 5.68 -7.90 9.08
C LYS A 245 6.27 -6.91 8.08
N PHE A 246 5.58 -6.63 6.98
CA PHE A 246 6.01 -5.71 5.94
C PHE A 246 5.79 -4.24 6.33
N ASN A 247 4.65 -3.94 6.95
CA ASN A 247 4.19 -2.58 7.18
C ASN A 247 5.19 -1.67 7.92
N PRO A 248 5.96 -2.13 8.96
CA PRO A 248 6.99 -1.31 9.57
C PRO A 248 8.10 -0.88 8.60
N TYR A 249 8.48 -1.71 7.62
CA TYR A 249 9.49 -1.34 6.63
C TYR A 249 8.99 -0.22 5.71
N ASP A 250 7.73 -0.29 5.30
CA ASP A 250 7.10 0.74 4.47
C ASP A 250 7.01 2.09 5.19
N LEU A 251 6.63 2.08 6.48
CA LEU A 251 6.39 3.30 7.26
C LEU A 251 7.66 3.95 7.83
N TYR A 252 8.69 3.15 8.17
CA TYR A 252 9.82 3.60 8.99
C TYR A 252 11.18 3.38 8.32
N SER A 253 11.22 3.19 7.01
CA SER A 253 12.47 2.89 6.29
C SER A 253 13.42 4.06 6.10
N LYS A 254 13.15 5.24 6.67
CA LYS A 254 14.01 6.42 6.56
C LYS A 254 15.41 6.15 7.13
N SER A 255 16.42 6.12 6.27
CA SER A 255 17.81 5.94 6.63
C SER A 255 18.57 7.27 6.65
N PRO A 256 19.43 7.54 7.65
CA PRO A 256 20.30 8.71 7.64
C PRO A 256 21.34 8.68 6.49
N LYS A 257 21.55 7.49 5.88
CA LYS A 257 22.34 7.32 4.66
C LYS A 257 21.45 6.70 3.58
N PRO A 258 20.81 7.53 2.75
CA PRO A 258 19.98 7.03 1.69
C PRO A 258 20.78 6.11 0.76
N PRO A 259 20.21 4.98 0.31
CA PRO A 259 20.87 4.07 -0.60
C PRO A 259 21.18 4.76 -1.94
N VAL A 260 22.34 4.40 -2.51
CA VAL A 260 22.81 4.98 -3.78
C VAL A 260 22.31 4.15 -4.93
N LEU A 261 21.36 4.68 -5.70
CA LEU A 261 20.70 3.99 -6.81
C LEU A 261 21.67 3.33 -7.80
N THR A 262 22.71 4.07 -8.23
CA THR A 262 23.65 3.59 -9.24
C THR A 262 24.48 2.39 -8.77
N GLU A 263 24.71 2.27 -7.47
CA GLU A 263 25.44 1.14 -6.88
C GLU A 263 24.55 -0.10 -6.74
N LEU A 264 23.25 0.09 -6.47
CA LEU A 264 22.30 -0.96 -6.22
C LEU A 264 21.58 -1.47 -7.47
N LYS A 265 21.55 -0.68 -8.54
CA LYS A 265 20.84 -1.02 -9.78
C LYS A 265 21.16 -2.41 -10.31
N PRO A 266 22.43 -2.85 -10.41
CA PRO A 266 22.74 -4.20 -10.90
C PRO A 266 22.15 -5.32 -10.04
N TYR A 267 22.14 -5.15 -8.72
CA TYR A 267 21.54 -6.11 -7.80
C TYR A 267 20.02 -6.22 -8.00
N TYR A 268 19.31 -5.08 -8.11
CA TYR A 268 17.87 -5.11 -8.31
C TYR A 268 17.47 -5.56 -9.71
N GLU A 269 18.25 -5.28 -10.74
CA GLU A 269 18.01 -5.83 -12.08
C GLU A 269 18.13 -7.36 -12.10
N ASP A 270 19.15 -7.93 -11.40
CA ASP A 270 19.28 -9.38 -11.23
C ASP A 270 18.09 -9.95 -10.43
N LEU A 271 17.71 -9.29 -9.35
CA LEU A 271 16.60 -9.70 -8.51
C LEU A 271 15.26 -9.68 -9.27
N ILE A 272 15.00 -8.65 -10.06
CA ILE A 272 13.83 -8.56 -10.94
C ILE A 272 13.82 -9.73 -11.92
N SER A 273 14.95 -9.99 -12.60
CA SER A 273 15.06 -11.06 -13.60
C SER A 273 14.81 -12.46 -13.05
N LYS A 274 15.03 -12.66 -11.76
CA LYS A 274 14.82 -13.94 -11.06
C LYS A 274 13.32 -14.27 -10.84
N TYR A 275 12.48 -13.26 -10.69
CA TYR A 275 11.07 -13.44 -10.29
C TYR A 275 10.06 -12.93 -11.32
N LEU A 276 10.42 -11.95 -12.12
CA LEU A 276 9.50 -11.26 -13.01
C LEU A 276 9.88 -11.46 -14.48
N PRO A 277 8.92 -11.39 -15.41
CA PRO A 277 9.21 -11.42 -16.83
C PRO A 277 10.03 -10.19 -17.25
N GLU A 278 10.67 -10.25 -18.42
CA GLU A 278 11.48 -9.13 -18.96
C GLU A 278 10.66 -7.84 -19.10
N THR A 279 9.41 -7.97 -19.54
CA THR A 279 8.45 -6.86 -19.59
C THR A 279 7.17 -7.23 -18.84
N ILE A 280 6.51 -6.23 -18.29
CA ILE A 280 5.20 -6.32 -17.67
C ILE A 280 4.18 -5.53 -18.49
N ARG A 281 2.96 -6.03 -18.52
CA ARG A 281 1.83 -5.32 -19.13
C ARG A 281 1.08 -4.54 -18.05
N LEU A 282 0.84 -3.28 -18.38
CA LEU A 282 0.18 -2.32 -17.50
C LEU A 282 -1.06 -1.75 -18.17
#